data_345d0efe2f19dba918ba604366ca6c4c
#
_entry.id   345d0efe2f19dba918ba604366ca6c4c
#
_cell.length_a   1.000
_cell.length_b   1.000
_cell.length_c   1.000
_cell.angle_alpha   90.00
_cell.angle_beta   90.00
_cell.angle_gamma   90.00
#
_symmetry.space_group_name_H-M   'P 1'
#
loop_
_entity.id
_entity.type
_entity.pdbx_description
1 polymer ?
#
loop_
_entity_poly.entity_id
_entity_poly.type
_entity_poly.pdbx_seq_one_letter_code
_entity_poly.pdbx_strand_id
1 'polypeptide(L)'
;MWKILYLLLALESFIYCVDDKENIKFNKISYPISAEINTIDKSDILFETPLSKMIEQKFNRVVLQGKVNDKNIEFQLYVTSPSYNSSISSNTFFCSYIGFSKIYPNGRFWVRFDIDKETHYLKLVVVNRGIKVDKFKIKIYEFQVLNVNKKKENETMTSDISTTNYSLGGDIPFKLIRRDEWKANPPTTSYTPHTPIRITIHHTAAHYPTTYDESISEIQFIQDYHQNAKEWIDIGYHFLIDPLGNIFEGRPVMVVGAHVAGKNTNNVGISIMGNYHPPVNNELTQKTIDSIITLIRYLKDRFNIPKNEVYGHRDLGPTDCPGDIIYSKIPEIKNSVYIDTIPVKVDLQIDNKELREKILKSIDW
;
A
#
# COMPACT_ATOMS: atom_id res chain seq x y z
N MET A 1 -31.19 -24.68 38.55
CA MET A 1 -31.28 -23.70 37.45
C MET A 1 -29.90 -23.10 37.24
N TRP A 2 -29.12 -23.65 36.31
CA TRP A 2 -27.77 -23.14 36.00
C TRP A 2 -27.89 -22.32 34.71
N LYS A 3 -27.59 -21.02 34.80
CA LYS A 3 -27.45 -20.16 33.63
C LYS A 3 -26.08 -20.39 32.98
N ILE A 4 -26.10 -20.98 31.79
CA ILE A 4 -24.94 -21.08 30.93
C ILE A 4 -24.75 -19.73 30.27
N LEU A 5 -23.68 -19.03 30.63
CA LEU A 5 -23.24 -17.78 30.02
C LEU A 5 -22.42 -18.17 28.76
N TYR A 6 -23.00 -18.01 27.58
CA TYR A 6 -22.27 -18.11 26.32
C TYR A 6 -21.37 -16.89 26.18
N LEU A 7 -20.07 -17.08 26.42
CA LEU A 7 -19.04 -16.12 26.08
C LEU A 7 -18.75 -16.28 24.59
N LEU A 8 -19.32 -15.41 23.75
CA LEU A 8 -18.93 -15.25 22.36
C LEU A 8 -17.53 -14.64 22.34
N LEU A 9 -16.51 -15.49 22.25
CA LEU A 9 -15.18 -15.10 21.82
C LEU A 9 -15.26 -14.77 20.32
N ALA A 10 -15.40 -13.49 20.00
CA ALA A 10 -15.11 -12.99 18.67
C ALA A 10 -13.61 -13.20 18.43
N LEU A 11 -13.27 -14.20 17.64
CA LEU A 11 -11.94 -14.31 17.05
C LEU A 11 -11.78 -13.14 16.07
N GLU A 12 -11.29 -12.01 16.57
CA GLU A 12 -10.75 -10.98 15.71
C GLU A 12 -9.50 -11.57 15.00
N SER A 13 -9.67 -11.92 13.75
CA SER A 13 -8.56 -12.19 12.85
C SER A 13 -7.80 -10.86 12.70
N PHE A 14 -6.69 -10.71 13.43
CA PHE A 14 -5.76 -9.60 13.27
C PHE A 14 -5.12 -9.69 11.88
N ILE A 15 -5.75 -9.05 10.91
CA ILE A 15 -5.15 -8.80 9.60
C ILE A 15 -4.29 -7.55 9.79
N TYR A 16 -2.98 -7.75 9.93
CA TYR A 16 -2.03 -6.65 10.08
C TYR A 16 -1.94 -5.85 8.78
N CYS A 17 -2.24 -4.58 8.87
CA CYS A 17 -1.86 -3.59 7.88
C CYS A 17 -0.56 -2.89 8.32
N VAL A 18 0.19 -2.43 7.34
CA VAL A 18 1.48 -1.76 7.52
C VAL A 18 1.32 -0.53 8.41
N ASP A 19 1.81 -0.63 9.63
CA ASP A 19 2.09 0.49 10.51
C ASP A 19 3.59 0.82 10.41
N ASP A 20 4.00 2.10 10.45
CA ASP A 20 5.43 2.49 10.44
C ASP A 20 6.23 1.88 11.59
N LYS A 21 5.56 1.32 12.58
CA LYS A 21 6.20 0.53 13.65
C LYS A 21 6.85 -0.75 13.15
N GLU A 22 6.39 -1.30 12.02
CA GLU A 22 6.94 -2.52 11.44
C GLU A 22 8.17 -2.25 10.58
N ASN A 23 8.40 -0.98 10.17
CA ASN A 23 9.59 -0.61 9.42
C ASN A 23 10.85 -0.71 10.28
N ILE A 24 11.84 -1.44 9.76
CA ILE A 24 13.14 -1.60 10.40
C ILE A 24 13.85 -0.25 10.40
N LYS A 25 14.22 0.22 11.58
CA LYS A 25 14.88 1.52 11.77
C LYS A 25 16.40 1.36 11.86
N PHE A 26 17.13 2.28 11.24
CA PHE A 26 18.57 2.37 11.30
C PHE A 26 18.99 3.73 11.89
N ASN A 27 20.23 3.81 12.38
CA ASN A 27 20.78 5.09 12.82
C ASN A 27 21.15 5.94 11.61
N LYS A 28 20.63 7.17 11.55
CA LYS A 28 20.95 8.17 10.51
C LYS A 28 20.59 7.75 9.07
N ILE A 29 19.71 6.77 8.89
CA ILE A 29 19.23 6.34 7.57
C ILE A 29 17.71 6.43 7.57
N SER A 30 17.15 7.08 6.54
CA SER A 30 15.73 7.20 6.28
C SER A 30 15.36 6.49 4.96
N TYR A 31 14.10 6.11 4.82
CA TYR A 31 13.59 5.57 3.58
C TYR A 31 13.26 6.67 2.56
N PRO A 32 13.47 6.42 1.27
CA PRO A 32 14.04 5.20 0.70
C PRO A 32 15.57 5.13 0.94
N ILE A 33 16.07 3.94 1.28
CA ILE A 33 17.50 3.69 1.39
C ILE A 33 18.05 3.55 -0.03
N SER A 34 19.05 4.35 -0.40
CA SER A 34 19.63 4.35 -1.75
C SER A 34 21.14 4.23 -1.71
N ALA A 35 21.69 3.41 -2.61
CA ALA A 35 23.13 3.30 -2.82
C ALA A 35 23.44 3.18 -4.32
N GLU A 36 24.59 3.74 -4.69
CA GLU A 36 25.18 3.63 -6.02
C GLU A 36 26.68 3.29 -5.85
N ILE A 37 27.11 2.19 -6.47
CA ILE A 37 28.46 1.65 -6.31
C ILE A 37 29.02 1.39 -7.72
N ASN A 38 30.27 1.82 -7.94
CA ASN A 38 30.96 1.64 -9.21
C ASN A 38 31.95 0.48 -9.10
N THR A 39 32.10 -0.26 -10.19
CA THR A 39 33.10 -1.30 -10.41
C THR A 39 33.14 -2.39 -9.34
N ILE A 40 32.43 -3.48 -9.60
CA ILE A 40 32.27 -4.59 -8.66
C ILE A 40 32.61 -5.90 -9.37
N ASP A 41 33.48 -6.70 -8.74
CA ASP A 41 33.80 -8.03 -9.20
C ASP A 41 32.77 -9.07 -8.72
N LYS A 42 32.82 -10.28 -9.29
CA LYS A 42 31.94 -11.39 -8.89
C LYS A 42 32.14 -11.71 -7.41
N SER A 43 31.04 -11.99 -6.72
CA SER A 43 31.01 -12.38 -5.30
C SER A 43 31.31 -11.27 -4.29
N ASP A 44 31.50 -10.04 -4.76
CA ASP A 44 31.65 -8.91 -3.85
C ASP A 44 30.30 -8.51 -3.22
N ILE A 45 30.39 -7.94 -2.04
CA ILE A 45 29.24 -7.32 -1.38
C ILE A 45 28.93 -6.02 -2.14
N LEU A 46 27.74 -5.98 -2.75
CA LEU A 46 27.24 -4.82 -3.49
C LEU A 46 26.71 -3.73 -2.57
N PHE A 47 26.08 -4.15 -1.48
CA PHE A 47 25.46 -3.23 -0.54
C PHE A 47 25.28 -3.93 0.80
N GLU A 48 25.41 -3.17 1.86
CA GLU A 48 25.01 -3.64 3.19
C GLU A 48 24.41 -2.49 4.01
N THR A 49 23.40 -2.81 4.83
CA THR A 49 22.92 -1.85 5.83
C THR A 49 23.81 -1.88 7.06
N PRO A 50 23.83 -0.82 7.88
CA PRO A 50 24.28 -0.96 9.24
C PRO A 50 23.39 -1.96 10.00
N LEU A 51 23.78 -2.31 11.22
CA LEU A 51 22.91 -3.06 12.13
C LEU A 51 21.66 -2.21 12.43
N SER A 52 20.48 -2.84 12.42
CA SER A 52 19.23 -2.16 12.75
C SER A 52 19.24 -1.62 14.19
N LYS A 53 18.33 -0.69 14.48
CA LYS A 53 17.95 -0.45 15.87
C LYS A 53 17.29 -1.71 16.44
N MET A 54 17.23 -1.80 17.76
CA MET A 54 16.56 -2.89 18.44
C MET A 54 15.09 -2.96 18.01
N ILE A 55 14.66 -4.16 17.65
CA ILE A 55 13.27 -4.47 17.26
C ILE A 55 12.63 -5.11 18.49
N GLU A 56 11.68 -4.42 19.09
CA GLU A 56 11.03 -4.84 20.33
C GLU A 56 9.94 -5.89 20.11
N GLN A 57 9.29 -5.84 18.95
CA GLN A 57 8.20 -6.77 18.62
C GLN A 57 8.73 -8.13 18.16
N LYS A 58 7.99 -9.20 18.50
CA LYS A 58 8.27 -10.53 17.96
C LYS A 58 7.87 -10.60 16.49
N PHE A 59 8.72 -11.22 15.68
CA PHE A 59 8.46 -11.44 14.28
C PHE A 59 9.05 -12.80 13.83
N ASN A 60 8.48 -13.34 12.76
CA ASN A 60 8.95 -14.57 12.13
C ASN A 60 9.14 -14.42 10.62
N ARG A 61 8.97 -13.19 10.10
CA ARG A 61 9.18 -12.87 8.70
C ARG A 61 9.77 -11.48 8.56
N VAL A 62 10.65 -11.34 7.59
CA VAL A 62 11.18 -10.05 7.14
C VAL A 62 10.88 -9.91 5.66
N VAL A 63 10.34 -8.75 5.25
CA VAL A 63 10.05 -8.44 3.85
C VAL A 63 10.64 -7.09 3.48
N LEU A 64 11.08 -6.97 2.23
CA LEU A 64 11.49 -5.69 1.67
C LEU A 64 11.10 -5.59 0.20
N GLN A 65 10.95 -4.37 -0.26
CA GLN A 65 10.72 -4.05 -1.66
C GLN A 65 11.55 -2.86 -2.10
N GLY A 66 11.84 -2.84 -3.39
CA GLY A 66 12.69 -1.78 -3.91
C GLY A 66 12.84 -1.79 -5.43
N LYS A 67 13.92 -1.18 -5.89
CA LYS A 67 14.35 -1.17 -7.30
C LYS A 67 15.86 -1.37 -7.39
N VAL A 68 16.28 -2.20 -8.34
CA VAL A 68 17.70 -2.46 -8.69
C VAL A 68 17.90 -2.36 -10.18
N ASN A 69 19.13 -2.16 -10.60
CA ASN A 69 19.51 -2.17 -12.02
C ASN A 69 20.18 -3.48 -12.47
N ASP A 70 20.41 -4.43 -11.54
CA ASP A 70 20.98 -5.75 -11.85
C ASP A 70 20.08 -6.85 -11.27
N LYS A 71 20.01 -7.98 -11.98
CA LYS A 71 19.19 -9.15 -11.58
C LYS A 71 20.03 -10.30 -11.01
N ASN A 72 21.34 -10.27 -11.21
CA ASN A 72 22.24 -11.34 -10.77
C ASN A 72 22.75 -11.07 -9.36
N ILE A 73 21.82 -10.85 -8.43
CA ILE A 73 22.10 -10.54 -7.03
C ILE A 73 21.39 -11.52 -6.11
N GLU A 74 21.94 -11.65 -4.91
CA GLU A 74 21.35 -12.42 -3.83
C GLU A 74 21.18 -11.52 -2.60
N PHE A 75 20.04 -11.62 -1.97
CA PHE A 75 19.76 -10.93 -0.71
C PHE A 75 20.00 -11.87 0.46
N GLN A 76 20.82 -11.44 1.39
CA GLN A 76 21.14 -12.17 2.62
C GLN A 76 20.73 -11.33 3.83
N LEU A 77 20.10 -11.96 4.82
CA LEU A 77 19.74 -11.33 6.07
C LEU A 77 20.56 -11.96 7.20
N TYR A 78 21.36 -11.13 7.86
CA TYR A 78 22.11 -11.52 9.05
C TYR A 78 21.35 -11.12 10.29
N VAL A 79 21.25 -12.03 11.27
CA VAL A 79 20.56 -11.82 12.53
C VAL A 79 21.48 -12.09 13.70
N THR A 80 21.26 -11.38 14.81
CA THR A 80 22.07 -11.56 16.04
C THR A 80 21.44 -12.57 16.98
N SER A 81 22.27 -13.10 17.91
CA SER A 81 21.76 -13.90 19.03
C SER A 81 20.85 -13.05 19.95
N PRO A 82 19.83 -13.65 20.59
CA PRO A 82 19.02 -12.99 21.61
C PRO A 82 19.83 -12.42 22.80
N SER A 83 20.99 -13.03 23.08
CA SER A 83 21.91 -12.56 24.12
C SER A 83 22.85 -11.43 23.69
N TYR A 84 22.65 -10.88 22.48
CA TYR A 84 23.47 -9.77 21.99
C TYR A 84 23.32 -8.53 22.88
N ASN A 85 24.44 -8.02 23.38
CA ASN A 85 24.50 -6.75 24.09
C ASN A 85 25.28 -5.74 23.24
N SER A 86 24.71 -4.59 22.97
CA SER A 86 25.29 -3.53 22.14
C SER A 86 26.64 -2.98 22.65
N SER A 87 27.01 -3.28 23.89
CA SER A 87 28.31 -2.95 24.48
C SER A 87 29.44 -3.92 24.13
N ILE A 88 29.15 -5.07 23.51
CA ILE A 88 30.16 -6.04 23.07
C ILE A 88 30.52 -5.73 21.61
N SER A 89 31.73 -5.26 21.38
CA SER A 89 32.27 -4.75 20.11
C SER A 89 32.58 -5.83 19.06
N SER A 90 32.05 -7.03 19.12
CA SER A 90 32.31 -8.06 18.12
C SER A 90 31.05 -8.37 17.32
N ASN A 91 31.16 -8.37 15.99
CA ASN A 91 30.16 -8.71 14.99
C ASN A 91 29.66 -10.16 15.09
N THR A 92 29.06 -10.55 16.21
CA THR A 92 28.59 -11.91 16.44
C THR A 92 27.21 -12.07 15.83
N PHE A 93 27.16 -12.19 14.50
CA PHE A 93 25.95 -12.66 13.83
C PHE A 93 25.78 -14.14 14.11
N PHE A 94 24.55 -14.51 14.48
CA PHE A 94 24.25 -15.89 14.86
C PHE A 94 23.99 -16.77 13.65
N CYS A 95 23.30 -16.25 12.65
CA CYS A 95 23.05 -16.92 11.38
C CYS A 95 22.71 -15.93 10.27
N SER A 96 22.73 -16.44 9.05
CA SER A 96 22.23 -15.72 7.88
C SER A 96 21.13 -16.51 7.20
N TYR A 97 20.18 -15.78 6.58
CA TYR A 97 19.10 -16.32 5.77
C TYR A 97 19.28 -15.83 4.35
N ILE A 98 19.08 -16.72 3.37
CA ILE A 98 19.01 -16.35 1.97
C ILE A 98 17.55 -15.97 1.65
N GLY A 99 17.35 -14.81 1.06
CA GLY A 99 16.02 -14.30 0.74
C GLY A 99 15.39 -15.00 -0.47
N PHE A 100 14.15 -15.42 -0.33
CA PHE A 100 13.33 -15.72 -1.49
C PHE A 100 12.94 -14.38 -2.16
N SER A 101 13.38 -14.18 -3.41
CA SER A 101 13.24 -12.89 -4.09
C SER A 101 12.67 -13.04 -5.49
N LYS A 102 11.97 -11.99 -5.94
CA LYS A 102 11.52 -11.83 -7.32
C LYS A 102 11.93 -10.45 -7.83
N ILE A 103 12.67 -10.43 -8.94
CA ILE A 103 13.11 -9.20 -9.61
C ILE A 103 12.43 -9.13 -10.97
N TYR A 104 11.73 -8.03 -11.21
CA TYR A 104 10.96 -7.78 -12.42
C TYR A 104 11.83 -7.16 -13.54
N PRO A 105 11.38 -7.20 -14.81
CA PRO A 105 12.09 -6.60 -15.92
C PRO A 105 12.44 -5.11 -15.76
N ASN A 106 11.58 -4.36 -15.10
CA ASN A 106 11.76 -2.92 -14.80
C ASN A 106 12.66 -2.65 -13.58
N GLY A 107 13.25 -3.71 -12.99
CA GLY A 107 14.11 -3.65 -11.82
C GLY A 107 13.38 -3.58 -10.48
N ARG A 108 12.03 -3.50 -10.46
CA ARG A 108 11.29 -3.63 -9.20
C ARG A 108 11.57 -5.01 -8.62
N PHE A 109 11.71 -5.11 -7.30
CA PHE A 109 11.92 -6.37 -6.60
C PHE A 109 11.21 -6.39 -5.27
N TRP A 110 10.90 -7.59 -4.81
CA TRP A 110 10.58 -7.87 -3.43
C TRP A 110 11.39 -9.08 -2.93
N VAL A 111 11.62 -9.13 -1.62
CA VAL A 111 12.33 -10.21 -0.96
C VAL A 111 11.57 -10.58 0.31
N ARG A 112 11.56 -11.87 0.61
CA ARG A 112 11.03 -12.46 1.84
C ARG A 112 12.08 -13.34 2.52
N PHE A 113 12.20 -13.17 3.81
CA PHE A 113 12.98 -14.06 4.68
C PHE A 113 12.03 -14.62 5.74
N ASP A 114 11.94 -15.95 5.83
CA ASP A 114 11.21 -16.62 6.89
C ASP A 114 12.21 -16.93 8.01
N ILE A 115 11.94 -16.42 9.22
CA ILE A 115 12.85 -16.43 10.36
C ILE A 115 12.37 -17.46 11.38
N ASP A 116 13.21 -18.41 11.74
CA ASP A 116 12.91 -19.48 12.71
C ASP A 116 13.54 -19.26 14.08
N LYS A 117 14.35 -18.20 14.21
CA LYS A 117 15.09 -17.88 15.45
C LYS A 117 14.68 -16.54 16.02
N GLU A 118 14.54 -16.45 17.32
CA GLU A 118 14.31 -15.19 18.00
C GLU A 118 15.52 -14.27 17.82
N THR A 119 15.27 -13.05 17.37
CA THR A 119 16.28 -12.01 17.16
C THR A 119 15.70 -10.64 17.35
N HIS A 120 16.55 -9.66 17.69
CA HIS A 120 16.16 -8.26 17.87
C HIS A 120 16.92 -7.30 16.94
N TYR A 121 17.94 -7.79 16.24
CA TYR A 121 18.76 -6.98 15.36
C TYR A 121 19.03 -7.72 14.06
N LEU A 122 19.02 -6.98 12.98
CA LEU A 122 19.33 -7.53 11.65
C LEU A 122 20.12 -6.55 10.80
N LYS A 123 20.80 -7.15 9.80
CA LYS A 123 21.58 -6.46 8.79
C LYS A 123 21.30 -7.11 7.44
N LEU A 124 20.94 -6.30 6.45
CA LEU A 124 20.79 -6.75 5.08
C LEU A 124 22.14 -6.67 4.37
N VAL A 125 22.45 -7.71 3.61
CA VAL A 125 23.61 -7.77 2.71
C VAL A 125 23.09 -8.15 1.31
N VAL A 126 23.56 -7.47 0.30
CA VAL A 126 23.28 -7.77 -1.12
C VAL A 126 24.59 -8.16 -1.78
N VAL A 127 24.63 -9.37 -2.34
CA VAL A 127 25.84 -9.99 -2.91
C VAL A 127 25.69 -10.12 -4.42
N ASN A 128 26.77 -9.84 -5.15
CA ASN A 128 26.86 -10.10 -6.58
C ASN A 128 26.97 -11.62 -6.86
N ARG A 129 26.08 -12.15 -7.67
CA ARG A 129 26.12 -13.55 -8.14
C ARG A 129 26.43 -13.64 -9.65
N GLY A 130 26.53 -12.50 -10.31
CA GLY A 130 26.86 -12.39 -11.73
C GLY A 130 28.37 -12.29 -12.00
N ILE A 131 28.67 -11.83 -13.19
CA ILE A 131 30.00 -11.36 -13.61
C ILE A 131 30.19 -9.92 -13.14
N LYS A 132 31.34 -9.34 -13.44
CA LYS A 132 31.65 -7.95 -13.15
C LYS A 132 30.51 -7.00 -13.51
N VAL A 133 30.15 -6.11 -12.60
CA VAL A 133 29.15 -5.04 -12.77
C VAL A 133 29.86 -3.69 -12.73
N ASP A 134 29.73 -2.89 -13.78
CA ASP A 134 30.37 -1.57 -13.82
C ASP A 134 29.73 -0.57 -12.87
N LYS A 135 28.42 -0.68 -12.68
CA LYS A 135 27.65 0.20 -11.83
C LYS A 135 26.44 -0.51 -11.24
N PHE A 136 26.38 -0.59 -9.91
CA PHE A 136 25.23 -1.11 -9.19
C PHE A 136 24.44 0.00 -8.54
N LYS A 137 23.10 -0.05 -8.67
CA LYS A 137 22.19 0.87 -8.00
C LYS A 137 21.09 0.09 -7.30
N ILE A 138 20.85 0.42 -6.05
CA ILE A 138 19.74 -0.11 -5.27
C ILE A 138 18.96 1.01 -4.61
N LYS A 139 17.64 0.87 -4.59
CA LYS A 139 16.73 1.71 -3.83
C LYS A 139 15.74 0.82 -3.10
N ILE A 140 15.75 0.85 -1.77
CA ILE A 140 14.83 0.10 -0.91
C ILE A 140 13.77 1.07 -0.44
N TYR A 141 12.52 0.82 -0.80
CA TYR A 141 11.39 1.66 -0.41
C TYR A 141 10.80 1.26 0.94
N GLU A 142 10.82 -0.03 1.25
CA GLU A 142 10.23 -0.61 2.44
C GLU A 142 11.07 -1.80 2.90
N PHE A 143 11.28 -1.92 4.21
CA PHE A 143 11.97 -3.03 4.84
C PHE A 143 11.32 -3.27 6.21
N GLN A 144 10.55 -4.36 6.36
CA GLN A 144 9.62 -4.57 7.45
C GLN A 144 9.80 -5.93 8.12
N VAL A 145 9.41 -6.00 9.39
CA VAL A 145 9.22 -7.23 10.13
C VAL A 145 7.73 -7.53 10.27
N LEU A 146 7.36 -8.79 10.09
CA LEU A 146 6.00 -9.28 10.20
C LEU A 146 5.94 -10.47 11.15
N ASN A 147 4.84 -10.59 11.88
CA ASN A 147 4.50 -11.80 12.60
C ASN A 147 3.34 -12.49 11.87
N VAL A 148 3.67 -13.50 11.07
CA VAL A 148 2.68 -14.25 10.29
C VAL A 148 2.33 -15.54 11.01
N ASN A 149 1.04 -15.75 11.27
CA ASN A 149 0.57 -17.03 11.76
C ASN A 149 0.63 -18.05 10.62
N LYS A 150 1.36 -19.14 10.79
CA LYS A 150 1.33 -20.26 9.84
C LYS A 150 -0.13 -20.72 9.72
N LYS A 151 -0.76 -20.49 8.55
CA LYS A 151 -2.09 -21.02 8.25
C LYS A 151 -2.05 -22.53 8.42
N LYS A 152 -3.06 -23.11 9.08
CA LYS A 152 -3.29 -24.55 9.05
C LYS A 152 -3.55 -24.96 7.61
N GLU A 153 -2.77 -25.92 7.10
CA GLU A 153 -2.76 -26.43 5.72
C GLU A 153 -4.08 -27.10 5.23
N ASN A 154 -5.20 -26.93 5.93
CA ASN A 154 -6.43 -27.70 5.71
C ASN A 154 -7.64 -26.89 5.22
N GLU A 155 -7.46 -25.68 4.70
CA GLU A 155 -8.59 -25.01 4.02
C GLU A 155 -8.58 -25.37 2.54
N THR A 156 -9.42 -26.35 2.18
CA THR A 156 -9.73 -26.75 0.80
C THR A 156 -10.22 -25.52 0.03
N MET A 157 -9.49 -25.16 -1.01
CA MET A 157 -9.88 -24.11 -1.95
C MET A 157 -11.21 -24.47 -2.58
N THR A 158 -12.29 -23.77 -2.26
CA THR A 158 -13.52 -23.83 -3.05
C THR A 158 -13.34 -22.99 -4.31
N SER A 159 -13.59 -23.59 -5.47
CA SER A 159 -13.22 -23.12 -6.80
C SER A 159 -14.00 -21.90 -7.34
N ASP A 160 -14.88 -21.27 -6.57
CA ASP A 160 -15.74 -20.18 -7.05
C ASP A 160 -15.62 -18.91 -6.21
N ILE A 161 -14.42 -18.28 -6.26
CA ILE A 161 -14.26 -16.94 -5.66
C ILE A 161 -14.60 -15.90 -6.73
N SER A 162 -15.91 -15.65 -6.96
CA SER A 162 -16.34 -14.56 -7.83
C SER A 162 -16.05 -13.21 -7.18
N THR A 163 -15.13 -12.43 -7.75
CA THR A 163 -14.84 -11.06 -7.32
C THR A 163 -15.89 -10.05 -7.80
N THR A 164 -16.64 -10.38 -8.85
CA THR A 164 -17.59 -9.50 -9.53
C THR A 164 -18.75 -9.04 -8.66
N ASN A 165 -19.21 -9.87 -7.73
CA ASN A 165 -20.31 -9.52 -6.83
C ASN A 165 -19.95 -8.48 -5.77
N TYR A 166 -18.65 -8.22 -5.55
CA TYR A 166 -18.15 -7.32 -4.51
C TYR A 166 -17.54 -6.03 -5.06
N SER A 167 -17.40 -5.94 -6.37
CA SER A 167 -16.90 -4.76 -7.08
C SER A 167 -17.96 -3.66 -7.23
N LEU A 168 -17.54 -2.46 -7.59
CA LEU A 168 -18.47 -1.39 -7.97
C LEU A 168 -19.26 -1.82 -9.21
N GLY A 169 -20.55 -2.06 -9.06
CA GLY A 169 -21.48 -2.34 -10.15
C GLY A 169 -22.25 -1.09 -10.59
N GLY A 170 -22.93 -1.19 -11.77
CA GLY A 170 -23.73 -0.13 -12.35
C GLY A 170 -22.91 0.87 -13.18
N ASP A 171 -23.57 1.95 -13.62
CA ASP A 171 -22.93 3.03 -14.37
C ASP A 171 -22.04 3.85 -13.45
N ILE A 172 -20.76 3.91 -13.79
CA ILE A 172 -19.75 4.68 -13.06
C ILE A 172 -19.41 5.90 -13.91
N PRO A 173 -19.57 7.15 -13.39
CA PRO A 173 -19.44 8.38 -14.17
C PRO A 173 -17.98 8.77 -14.49
N PHE A 174 -17.04 7.85 -14.35
CA PHE A 174 -15.62 8.04 -14.66
C PHE A 174 -15.01 6.73 -15.15
N LYS A 175 -13.84 6.82 -15.79
CA LYS A 175 -13.11 5.62 -16.21
C LYS A 175 -12.49 4.94 -15.01
N LEU A 176 -12.96 3.73 -14.68
CA LEU A 176 -12.37 2.83 -13.71
C LEU A 176 -11.69 1.68 -14.45
N ILE A 177 -10.37 1.58 -14.31
CA ILE A 177 -9.59 0.47 -14.88
C ILE A 177 -9.82 -0.75 -14.01
N ARG A 178 -10.52 -1.73 -14.55
CA ARG A 178 -10.96 -2.94 -13.85
C ARG A 178 -9.81 -3.92 -13.66
N ARG A 179 -10.02 -4.87 -12.75
CA ARG A 179 -9.05 -5.91 -12.37
C ARG A 179 -8.57 -6.74 -13.57
N ASP A 180 -9.45 -7.07 -14.50
CA ASP A 180 -9.12 -7.80 -15.73
C ASP A 180 -8.28 -6.98 -16.71
N GLU A 181 -8.50 -5.66 -16.80
CA GLU A 181 -7.73 -4.76 -17.66
C GLU A 181 -6.25 -4.66 -17.24
N TRP A 182 -5.96 -4.71 -15.95
CA TRP A 182 -4.58 -4.75 -15.45
C TRP A 182 -4.09 -6.16 -15.09
N LYS A 183 -4.86 -7.20 -15.46
CA LYS A 183 -4.53 -8.63 -15.29
C LYS A 183 -4.27 -9.01 -13.83
N ALA A 184 -5.17 -8.62 -12.94
CA ALA A 184 -5.09 -8.98 -11.53
C ALA A 184 -5.12 -10.49 -11.31
N ASN A 185 -4.30 -10.98 -10.39
CA ASN A 185 -4.43 -12.33 -9.90
C ASN A 185 -5.73 -12.50 -9.10
N PRO A 186 -6.31 -13.70 -9.04
CA PRO A 186 -7.38 -14.00 -8.09
C PRO A 186 -6.88 -13.88 -6.65
N PRO A 187 -7.78 -13.68 -5.66
CA PRO A 187 -7.41 -13.75 -4.26
C PRO A 187 -6.94 -15.15 -3.89
N THR A 188 -6.05 -15.27 -2.92
CA THR A 188 -5.50 -16.57 -2.47
C THR A 188 -6.49 -17.38 -1.62
N THR A 189 -7.48 -16.73 -1.01
CA THR A 189 -8.59 -17.34 -0.24
C THR A 189 -9.82 -16.46 -0.34
N SER A 190 -10.95 -16.91 0.23
CA SER A 190 -12.21 -16.17 0.25
C SER A 190 -12.09 -14.83 0.96
N TYR A 191 -12.81 -13.83 0.45
CA TYR A 191 -12.92 -12.52 1.07
C TYR A 191 -13.88 -12.51 2.26
N THR A 192 -13.67 -11.57 3.18
CA THR A 192 -14.64 -11.21 4.20
C THR A 192 -15.46 -10.02 3.71
N PRO A 193 -16.78 -10.14 3.49
CA PRO A 193 -17.63 -9.03 3.06
C PRO A 193 -17.70 -7.92 4.11
N HIS A 194 -17.91 -6.67 3.65
CA HIS A 194 -18.25 -5.53 4.50
C HIS A 194 -19.12 -4.51 3.74
N THR A 195 -19.65 -3.52 4.47
CA THR A 195 -20.31 -2.35 3.91
C THR A 195 -19.45 -1.13 4.19
N PRO A 196 -19.01 -0.37 3.18
CA PRO A 196 -18.24 0.86 3.37
C PRO A 196 -18.99 1.92 4.18
N ILE A 197 -18.34 2.48 5.20
CA ILE A 197 -18.83 3.64 5.97
C ILE A 197 -17.73 4.69 6.15
N ARG A 198 -16.50 4.38 5.72
CA ARG A 198 -15.29 5.20 5.91
C ARG A 198 -14.40 5.12 4.69
N ILE A 199 -13.64 6.19 4.45
CA ILE A 199 -12.59 6.25 3.44
C ILE A 199 -11.28 6.66 4.10
N THR A 200 -10.20 5.96 3.75
CA THR A 200 -8.85 6.32 4.15
C THR A 200 -7.97 6.53 2.94
N ILE A 201 -7.33 7.69 2.88
CA ILE A 201 -6.39 8.07 1.81
C ILE A 201 -4.98 7.68 2.24
N HIS A 202 -4.26 7.02 1.32
CA HIS A 202 -2.89 6.54 1.47
C HIS A 202 -1.99 7.02 0.35
N HIS A 203 -0.69 6.83 0.51
CA HIS A 203 0.26 6.73 -0.59
C HIS A 203 0.93 5.34 -0.59
N THR A 204 1.53 4.94 -1.72
CA THR A 204 2.26 3.68 -1.76
C THR A 204 3.66 3.80 -1.14
N ALA A 205 4.15 5.01 -0.90
CA ALA A 205 5.49 5.36 -0.42
C ALA A 205 6.63 4.72 -1.26
N ALA A 206 6.37 4.39 -2.52
CA ALA A 206 7.24 3.60 -3.39
C ALA A 206 7.49 4.26 -4.75
N HIS A 207 7.44 3.47 -5.82
CA HIS A 207 7.65 3.93 -7.19
C HIS A 207 6.58 4.93 -7.63
N TYR A 208 7.01 5.96 -8.36
CA TYR A 208 6.15 6.99 -8.96
C TYR A 208 6.10 6.72 -10.46
N PRO A 209 5.03 6.11 -10.99
CA PRO A 209 4.90 5.83 -12.42
C PRO A 209 4.66 7.13 -13.21
N THR A 210 5.27 7.20 -14.39
CA THR A 210 5.19 8.37 -15.29
C THR A 210 4.45 8.07 -16.60
N THR A 211 4.17 6.79 -16.85
CA THR A 211 3.40 6.31 -18.00
C THR A 211 2.33 5.32 -17.56
N TYR A 212 1.32 5.11 -18.41
CA TYR A 212 0.26 4.13 -18.16
C TYR A 212 0.82 2.71 -17.99
N ASP A 213 1.77 2.30 -18.81
CA ASP A 213 2.38 0.97 -18.73
C ASP A 213 3.19 0.78 -17.43
N GLU A 214 3.84 1.84 -16.96
CA GLU A 214 4.47 1.82 -15.63
C GLU A 214 3.43 1.68 -14.52
N SER A 215 2.28 2.33 -14.64
CA SER A 215 1.19 2.21 -13.65
C SER A 215 0.61 0.79 -13.60
N ILE A 216 0.39 0.17 -14.78
CA ILE A 216 0.00 -1.25 -14.88
C ILE A 216 1.04 -2.15 -14.21
N SER A 217 2.31 -1.95 -14.54
CA SER A 217 3.41 -2.75 -13.97
C SER A 217 3.50 -2.57 -12.45
N GLU A 218 3.26 -1.36 -11.94
CA GLU A 218 3.34 -1.07 -10.52
C GLU A 218 2.17 -1.68 -9.74
N ILE A 219 0.92 -1.60 -10.25
CA ILE A 219 -0.23 -2.22 -9.55
C ILE A 219 -0.09 -3.75 -9.51
N GLN A 220 0.39 -4.39 -10.60
CA GLN A 220 0.70 -5.81 -10.63
C GLN A 220 1.79 -6.17 -9.61
N PHE A 221 2.84 -5.36 -9.54
CA PHE A 221 3.90 -5.52 -8.55
C PHE A 221 3.36 -5.42 -7.11
N ILE A 222 2.53 -4.41 -6.81
CA ILE A 222 1.96 -4.22 -5.48
C ILE A 222 1.11 -5.43 -5.08
N GLN A 223 0.28 -5.95 -5.99
CA GLN A 223 -0.51 -7.15 -5.72
C GLN A 223 0.38 -8.36 -5.44
N ASP A 224 1.38 -8.60 -6.28
CA ASP A 224 2.29 -9.73 -6.13
C ASP A 224 3.08 -9.66 -4.81
N TYR A 225 3.58 -8.47 -4.46
CA TYR A 225 4.26 -8.24 -3.18
C TYR A 225 3.33 -8.52 -1.99
N HIS A 226 2.08 -8.07 -2.05
CA HIS A 226 1.11 -8.32 -0.99
C HIS A 226 0.74 -9.80 -0.88
N GLN A 227 0.53 -10.51 -2.00
CA GLN A 227 0.17 -11.91 -1.99
C GLN A 227 1.33 -12.84 -1.65
N ASN A 228 2.53 -12.60 -2.20
CA ASN A 228 3.63 -13.56 -2.15
C ASN A 228 4.71 -13.22 -1.11
N ALA A 229 4.94 -11.95 -0.80
CA ALA A 229 5.88 -11.58 0.27
C ALA A 229 5.17 -11.44 1.62
N LYS A 230 4.05 -10.71 1.68
CA LYS A 230 3.28 -10.51 2.92
C LYS A 230 2.28 -11.64 3.22
N GLU A 231 1.97 -12.49 2.23
CA GLU A 231 0.95 -13.55 2.31
C GLU A 231 -0.45 -13.04 2.63
N TRP A 232 -0.78 -11.86 2.12
CA TRP A 232 -2.15 -11.36 2.16
C TRP A 232 -2.99 -12.04 1.08
N ILE A 233 -4.32 -12.06 1.29
CA ILE A 233 -5.23 -12.70 0.33
C ILE A 233 -5.26 -12.01 -1.03
N ASP A 234 -4.96 -10.70 -1.08
CA ASP A 234 -4.97 -9.88 -2.28
C ASP A 234 -4.26 -8.55 -2.02
N ILE A 235 -4.20 -7.67 -3.04
CA ILE A 235 -3.79 -6.27 -2.89
C ILE A 235 -4.56 -5.62 -1.72
N GLY A 236 -3.87 -4.83 -0.89
CA GLY A 236 -4.45 -4.30 0.35
C GLY A 236 -5.47 -3.18 0.15
N TYR A 237 -5.31 -2.38 -0.91
CA TYR A 237 -6.11 -1.19 -1.22
C TYR A 237 -7.30 -1.52 -2.12
N HIS A 238 -8.42 -0.78 -1.96
CA HIS A 238 -9.59 -0.93 -2.82
C HIS A 238 -9.45 -0.18 -4.13
N PHE A 239 -8.78 0.97 -4.10
CA PHE A 239 -8.47 1.75 -5.29
C PHE A 239 -7.04 2.25 -5.24
N LEU A 240 -6.43 2.35 -6.42
CA LEU A 240 -5.15 3.01 -6.59
C LEU A 240 -5.32 4.12 -7.64
N ILE A 241 -4.63 5.25 -7.43
CA ILE A 241 -4.64 6.37 -8.38
C ILE A 241 -3.20 6.70 -8.73
N ASP A 242 -2.90 6.78 -10.02
CA ASP A 242 -1.57 7.13 -10.49
C ASP A 242 -1.39 8.64 -10.69
N PRO A 243 -0.16 9.14 -10.94
CA PRO A 243 0.12 10.53 -11.22
C PRO A 243 -0.54 11.08 -12.51
N LEU A 244 -1.02 10.21 -13.40
CA LEU A 244 -1.72 10.58 -14.64
C LEU A 244 -3.22 10.78 -14.41
N GLY A 245 -3.73 10.44 -13.20
CA GLY A 245 -5.13 10.53 -12.83
C GLY A 245 -5.93 9.27 -13.18
N ASN A 246 -5.30 8.17 -13.57
CA ASN A 246 -6.01 6.91 -13.80
C ASN A 246 -6.43 6.30 -12.45
N ILE A 247 -7.68 5.81 -12.39
CA ILE A 247 -8.25 5.13 -11.22
C ILE A 247 -8.28 3.63 -11.51
N PHE A 248 -7.60 2.85 -10.69
CA PHE A 248 -7.53 1.39 -10.80
C PHE A 248 -8.34 0.73 -9.69
N GLU A 249 -9.13 -0.28 -10.05
CA GLU A 249 -9.76 -1.16 -9.09
C GLU A 249 -8.72 -2.13 -8.51
N GLY A 250 -8.51 -2.07 -7.22
CA GLY A 250 -7.66 -3.00 -6.47
C GLY A 250 -8.46 -4.17 -5.90
N ARG A 251 -8.54 -4.29 -4.56
CA ARG A 251 -9.43 -5.24 -3.89
C ARG A 251 -10.88 -4.78 -4.07
N PRO A 252 -11.84 -5.69 -4.31
CA PRO A 252 -13.24 -5.29 -4.46
C PRO A 252 -13.75 -4.46 -3.27
N VAL A 253 -14.55 -3.42 -3.56
CA VAL A 253 -14.90 -2.39 -2.55
C VAL A 253 -15.79 -2.91 -1.41
N MET A 254 -16.55 -3.97 -1.65
CA MET A 254 -17.49 -4.56 -0.67
C MET A 254 -16.84 -5.66 0.20
N VAL A 255 -15.51 -5.74 0.24
CA VAL A 255 -14.79 -6.70 1.09
C VAL A 255 -13.72 -6.00 1.92
N VAL A 256 -13.41 -6.58 3.07
CA VAL A 256 -12.43 -6.00 4.01
C VAL A 256 -11.05 -5.88 3.36
N GLY A 257 -10.48 -4.68 3.36
CA GLY A 257 -9.14 -4.39 2.87
C GLY A 257 -8.02 -4.83 3.82
N ALA A 258 -6.78 -4.46 3.47
CA ALA A 258 -5.60 -4.62 4.33
C ALA A 258 -4.73 -3.36 4.20
N HIS A 259 -5.17 -2.22 4.81
CA HIS A 259 -4.53 -0.92 4.62
C HIS A 259 -4.50 -0.04 5.89
N VAL A 260 -5.25 -0.38 6.96
CA VAL A 260 -5.17 0.27 8.28
C VAL A 260 -5.25 -0.79 9.36
N ALA A 261 -4.16 -0.97 10.13
CA ALA A 261 -4.10 -1.96 11.21
C ALA A 261 -5.27 -1.80 12.21
N GLY A 262 -6.03 -2.86 12.43
CA GLY A 262 -7.18 -2.88 13.35
C GLY A 262 -8.40 -2.05 12.91
N LYS A 263 -8.37 -1.39 11.72
CA LYS A 263 -9.47 -0.52 11.24
C LYS A 263 -9.82 -0.74 9.77
N ASN A 264 -9.59 -1.97 9.25
CA ASN A 264 -9.90 -2.30 7.86
C ASN A 264 -11.39 -2.54 7.60
N THR A 265 -12.12 -3.06 8.59
CA THR A 265 -13.56 -3.34 8.45
C THR A 265 -14.33 -2.04 8.18
N ASN A 266 -15.21 -2.08 7.19
CA ASN A 266 -16.06 -0.97 6.74
C ASN A 266 -15.26 0.27 6.26
N ASN A 267 -14.00 0.09 5.90
CA ASN A 267 -13.07 1.16 5.55
C ASN A 267 -12.52 0.95 4.13
N VAL A 268 -12.77 1.91 3.24
CA VAL A 268 -12.26 1.89 1.86
C VAL A 268 -10.89 2.55 1.82
N GLY A 269 -9.87 1.81 1.40
CA GLY A 269 -8.52 2.35 1.17
C GLY A 269 -8.34 2.85 -0.26
N ILE A 270 -7.96 4.11 -0.42
CA ILE A 270 -7.55 4.73 -1.68
C ILE A 270 -6.07 5.06 -1.56
N SER A 271 -5.22 4.47 -2.41
CA SER A 271 -3.77 4.69 -2.36
C SER A 271 -3.26 5.42 -3.60
N ILE A 272 -2.49 6.47 -3.38
CA ILE A 272 -1.87 7.26 -4.45
C ILE A 272 -0.48 6.68 -4.73
N MET A 273 -0.20 6.32 -5.99
CA MET A 273 1.09 5.75 -6.39
C MET A 273 2.19 6.81 -6.30
N GLY A 274 3.25 6.51 -5.55
CA GLY A 274 4.38 7.40 -5.29
C GLY A 274 4.66 7.63 -3.81
N ASN A 275 5.66 8.48 -3.52
CA ASN A 275 6.03 8.88 -2.16
C ASN A 275 5.92 10.39 -2.00
N TYR A 276 4.92 10.83 -1.26
CA TYR A 276 4.54 12.23 -1.04
C TYR A 276 5.01 12.77 0.32
N HIS A 277 6.03 12.13 0.88
CA HIS A 277 6.67 12.50 2.15
C HIS A 277 8.16 12.79 1.94
N PRO A 278 8.76 13.72 2.70
CA PRO A 278 10.21 13.96 2.67
C PRO A 278 11.04 12.68 2.90
N PRO A 279 12.21 12.57 2.30
CA PRO A 279 12.86 13.55 1.42
C PRO A 279 12.45 13.44 -0.06
N VAL A 280 11.56 12.52 -0.45
CA VAL A 280 11.21 12.24 -1.86
C VAL A 280 10.31 13.34 -2.43
N ASN A 281 9.18 13.61 -1.77
CA ASN A 281 8.24 14.68 -2.15
C ASN A 281 7.82 14.63 -3.63
N ASN A 282 7.29 13.48 -4.09
CA ASN A 282 6.74 13.39 -5.44
C ASN A 282 5.67 14.46 -5.68
N GLU A 283 5.52 14.90 -6.91
CA GLU A 283 4.49 15.85 -7.30
C GLU A 283 3.09 15.23 -7.17
N LEU A 284 2.19 15.91 -6.47
CA LEU A 284 0.77 15.59 -6.47
C LEU A 284 0.09 16.39 -7.60
N THR A 285 -0.12 15.75 -8.74
CA THR A 285 -0.66 16.40 -9.93
C THR A 285 -2.13 16.80 -9.76
N GLN A 286 -2.57 17.82 -10.48
CA GLN A 286 -3.99 18.22 -10.47
C GLN A 286 -4.90 17.07 -10.94
N LYS A 287 -4.47 16.29 -11.95
CA LYS A 287 -5.21 15.11 -12.43
C LYS A 287 -5.45 14.09 -11.31
N THR A 288 -4.44 13.85 -10.47
CA THR A 288 -4.58 12.96 -9.31
C THR A 288 -5.58 13.51 -8.29
N ILE A 289 -5.52 14.83 -7.99
CA ILE A 289 -6.47 15.50 -7.09
C ILE A 289 -7.90 15.38 -7.62
N ASP A 290 -8.11 15.66 -8.91
CA ASP A 290 -9.42 15.57 -9.56
C ASP A 290 -9.99 14.15 -9.50
N SER A 291 -9.12 13.14 -9.69
CA SER A 291 -9.50 11.74 -9.60
C SER A 291 -9.85 11.32 -8.16
N ILE A 292 -9.11 11.80 -7.16
CA ILE A 292 -9.44 11.57 -5.74
C ILE A 292 -10.83 12.16 -5.43
N ILE A 293 -11.07 13.41 -5.83
CA ILE A 293 -12.35 14.10 -5.61
C ILE A 293 -13.50 13.35 -6.30
N THR A 294 -13.31 12.95 -7.56
CA THR A 294 -14.31 12.23 -8.35
C THR A 294 -14.67 10.89 -7.71
N LEU A 295 -13.64 10.09 -7.33
CA LEU A 295 -13.84 8.80 -6.70
C LEU A 295 -14.52 8.92 -5.34
N ILE A 296 -14.06 9.84 -4.47
CA ILE A 296 -14.65 10.01 -3.14
C ILE A 296 -16.10 10.53 -3.26
N ARG A 297 -16.39 11.43 -4.20
CA ARG A 297 -17.77 11.92 -4.45
C ARG A 297 -18.69 10.76 -4.81
N TYR A 298 -18.28 9.88 -5.72
CA TYR A 298 -19.05 8.69 -6.08
C TYR A 298 -19.25 7.74 -4.90
N LEU A 299 -18.19 7.44 -4.15
CA LEU A 299 -18.25 6.53 -2.99
C LEU A 299 -19.14 7.08 -1.88
N LYS A 300 -19.05 8.39 -1.58
CA LYS A 300 -19.89 9.00 -0.56
C LYS A 300 -21.38 8.94 -0.91
N ASP A 301 -21.72 9.18 -2.19
CA ASP A 301 -23.11 9.12 -2.65
C ASP A 301 -23.62 7.66 -2.68
N ARG A 302 -22.77 6.73 -3.09
CA ARG A 302 -23.10 5.30 -3.16
C ARG A 302 -23.30 4.64 -1.81
N PHE A 303 -22.53 5.03 -0.80
CA PHE A 303 -22.49 4.40 0.53
C PHE A 303 -22.88 5.33 1.68
N ASN A 304 -23.35 6.54 1.41
CA ASN A 304 -23.71 7.56 2.40
C ASN A 304 -22.58 7.85 3.40
N ILE A 305 -21.33 7.98 2.91
CA ILE A 305 -20.18 8.23 3.77
C ILE A 305 -20.12 9.72 4.12
N PRO A 306 -20.20 10.11 5.39
CA PRO A 306 -20.19 11.51 5.79
C PRO A 306 -18.78 12.11 5.75
N LYS A 307 -18.68 13.44 5.68
CA LYS A 307 -17.42 14.20 5.56
C LYS A 307 -16.40 13.90 6.67
N ASN A 308 -16.86 13.65 7.87
CA ASN A 308 -16.01 13.33 9.03
C ASN A 308 -15.46 11.89 9.00
N GLU A 309 -15.95 11.02 8.11
CA GLU A 309 -15.47 9.65 7.92
C GLU A 309 -14.47 9.53 6.72
N VAL A 310 -13.92 10.65 6.24
CA VAL A 310 -12.80 10.66 5.28
C VAL A 310 -11.53 11.08 6.00
N TYR A 311 -10.52 10.22 5.99
CA TYR A 311 -9.28 10.35 6.76
C TYR A 311 -8.03 10.22 5.90
N GLY A 312 -6.92 10.80 6.33
CA GLY A 312 -5.58 10.31 5.97
C GLY A 312 -5.19 9.15 6.87
N HIS A 313 -4.32 8.24 6.42
CA HIS A 313 -3.93 7.08 7.24
C HIS A 313 -3.39 7.49 8.61
N ARG A 314 -2.62 8.58 8.70
CA ARG A 314 -2.05 9.07 9.98
C ARG A 314 -3.09 9.54 11.00
N ASP A 315 -4.33 9.76 10.60
CA ASP A 315 -5.43 10.07 11.54
C ASP A 315 -5.90 8.81 12.29
N LEU A 316 -5.58 7.63 11.75
CA LEU A 316 -6.06 6.34 12.24
C LEU A 316 -4.97 5.49 12.89
N GLY A 317 -3.69 5.80 12.67
CA GLY A 317 -2.54 5.07 13.22
C GLY A 317 -1.26 5.90 13.16
N PRO A 318 -0.18 5.48 13.84
CA PRO A 318 1.11 6.18 13.88
C PRO A 318 1.90 5.90 12.59
N THR A 319 1.73 6.71 11.57
CA THR A 319 2.35 6.57 10.25
C THR A 319 2.58 7.93 9.59
N ASP A 320 3.56 8.05 8.70
CA ASP A 320 3.75 9.21 7.84
C ASP A 320 2.83 9.20 6.60
N CYS A 321 2.15 8.09 6.33
CA CYS A 321 1.16 7.95 5.27
C CYS A 321 -0.06 8.88 5.54
N PRO A 322 -0.59 9.57 4.53
CA PRO A 322 -0.34 9.50 3.09
C PRO A 322 0.80 10.39 2.58
N GLY A 323 1.71 10.85 3.44
CA GLY A 323 2.73 11.84 3.15
C GLY A 323 2.22 13.27 3.35
N ASP A 324 3.14 14.19 3.67
CA ASP A 324 2.78 15.57 4.06
C ASP A 324 2.07 16.32 2.93
N ILE A 325 2.48 16.07 1.68
CA ILE A 325 1.88 16.74 0.51
C ILE A 325 0.41 16.36 0.37
N ILE A 326 0.08 15.06 0.37
CA ILE A 326 -1.33 14.61 0.26
C ILE A 326 -2.11 15.03 1.50
N TYR A 327 -1.52 14.83 2.71
CA TYR A 327 -2.21 15.12 3.95
C TYR A 327 -2.64 16.59 4.05
N SER A 328 -1.78 17.51 3.63
CA SER A 328 -2.11 18.94 3.61
C SER A 328 -3.28 19.30 2.68
N LYS A 329 -3.56 18.45 1.67
CA LYS A 329 -4.66 18.64 0.70
C LYS A 329 -5.98 18.01 1.11
N ILE A 330 -6.00 17.13 2.11
CA ILE A 330 -7.24 16.46 2.55
C ILE A 330 -8.37 17.44 2.92
N PRO A 331 -8.14 18.55 3.64
CA PRO A 331 -9.21 19.50 3.94
C PRO A 331 -9.83 20.13 2.67
N GLU A 332 -9.01 20.48 1.68
CA GLU A 332 -9.44 21.02 0.39
C GLU A 332 -10.24 19.98 -0.41
N ILE A 333 -9.74 18.74 -0.49
CA ILE A 333 -10.41 17.62 -1.13
C ILE A 333 -11.79 17.38 -0.49
N LYS A 334 -11.86 17.30 0.83
CA LYS A 334 -13.13 17.13 1.56
C LYS A 334 -14.11 18.26 1.29
N ASN A 335 -13.63 19.50 1.24
CA ASN A 335 -14.49 20.64 0.89
C ASN A 335 -15.03 20.52 -0.54
N SER A 336 -14.19 20.15 -1.50
CA SER A 336 -14.60 19.97 -2.90
C SER A 336 -15.59 18.81 -3.10
N VAL A 337 -15.47 17.74 -2.31
CA VAL A 337 -16.39 16.58 -2.36
C VAL A 337 -17.75 16.90 -1.74
N TYR A 338 -17.76 17.58 -0.60
CA TYR A 338 -18.96 17.84 0.21
C TYR A 338 -19.42 19.30 0.09
N ILE A 339 -19.22 19.90 -1.06
CA ILE A 339 -19.91 21.16 -1.38
C ILE A 339 -21.40 20.84 -1.35
N ASP A 340 -22.12 21.42 -0.40
CA ASP A 340 -23.55 21.53 -0.51
C ASP A 340 -23.81 22.31 -1.81
N THR A 341 -24.34 21.64 -2.82
CA THR A 341 -24.95 22.32 -3.93
C THR A 341 -26.16 23.06 -3.34
N ILE A 342 -25.91 24.25 -2.80
CA ILE A 342 -26.99 25.18 -2.55
C ILE A 342 -27.59 25.31 -3.96
N PRO A 343 -28.88 24.93 -4.17
CA PRO A 343 -29.50 25.20 -5.42
C PRO A 343 -29.39 26.73 -5.55
N VAL A 344 -28.54 27.18 -6.43
CA VAL A 344 -28.48 28.60 -6.79
C VAL A 344 -29.85 28.85 -7.36
N LYS A 345 -30.76 29.38 -6.56
CA LYS A 345 -31.92 30.11 -7.06
C LYS A 345 -31.31 31.30 -7.76
N VAL A 346 -30.96 31.11 -9.02
CA VAL A 346 -30.65 32.22 -9.91
C VAL A 346 -31.96 32.94 -10.07
N ASP A 347 -32.16 33.95 -9.25
CA ASP A 347 -33.25 34.93 -9.44
C ASP A 347 -32.78 35.80 -10.59
N LEU A 348 -33.02 35.27 -11.81
CA LEU A 348 -32.74 35.99 -13.05
C LEU A 348 -33.81 37.08 -13.16
N GLN A 349 -33.54 38.23 -12.54
CA GLN A 349 -34.24 39.48 -12.89
C GLN A 349 -33.82 39.87 -14.33
N ILE A 350 -34.30 39.10 -15.30
CA ILE A 350 -34.12 39.39 -16.73
C ILE A 350 -35.47 39.94 -17.19
N ASP A 351 -35.52 41.23 -17.48
CA ASP A 351 -36.70 41.92 -18.01
C ASP A 351 -37.08 41.45 -19.43
N ASN A 352 -36.26 40.63 -20.08
CA ASN A 352 -36.51 40.05 -21.39
C ASN A 352 -36.94 38.58 -21.26
N LYS A 353 -38.24 38.33 -21.45
CA LYS A 353 -38.87 37.01 -21.36
C LYS A 353 -38.25 35.97 -22.33
N GLU A 354 -37.89 36.42 -23.55
CA GLU A 354 -37.32 35.53 -24.58
C GLU A 354 -35.89 35.08 -24.25
N LEU A 355 -35.09 35.93 -23.65
CA LEU A 355 -33.74 35.61 -23.19
C LEU A 355 -33.80 34.66 -21.98
N ARG A 356 -34.76 34.87 -21.07
CA ARG A 356 -35.01 34.01 -19.92
C ARG A 356 -35.37 32.58 -20.34
N GLU A 357 -36.24 32.43 -21.34
CA GLU A 357 -36.63 31.12 -21.89
C GLU A 357 -35.47 30.41 -22.61
N LYS A 358 -34.60 31.15 -23.31
CA LYS A 358 -33.41 30.61 -23.96
C LYS A 358 -32.38 30.08 -22.92
N ILE A 359 -32.16 30.85 -21.86
CA ILE A 359 -31.25 30.46 -20.78
C ILE A 359 -31.78 29.22 -20.03
N LEU A 360 -33.08 29.18 -19.70
CA LEU A 360 -33.72 28.05 -19.06
C LEU A 360 -33.70 26.77 -19.91
N LYS A 361 -33.73 26.87 -21.22
CA LYS A 361 -33.61 25.76 -22.17
C LYS A 361 -32.16 25.29 -22.38
N SER A 362 -31.15 26.09 -22.03
CA SER A 362 -29.74 25.76 -22.15
C SER A 362 -29.17 25.09 -20.86
N ILE A 363 -29.95 25.08 -19.78
CA ILE A 363 -29.63 24.41 -18.52
C ILE A 363 -30.44 23.09 -18.49
N ASP A 364 -30.14 22.19 -19.41
CA ASP A 364 -30.60 20.81 -19.30
C ASP A 364 -29.65 20.06 -18.32
N TRP A 365 -30.29 19.55 -17.31
CA TRP A 365 -29.69 18.76 -16.25
C TRP A 365 -29.50 17.31 -16.67
#